data_ea71005e0acac2788f318df7e980f968
#
_entry.id   ea71005e0acac2788f318df7e980f968
#
_cell.length_a   1.000
_cell.length_b   1.000
_cell.length_c   1.000
_cell.angle_alpha   90.00
_cell.angle_beta   90.00
_cell.angle_gamma   90.00
#
_symmetry.space_group_name_H-M   'P 1'
#
loop_
_entity.id
_entity.type
_entity.pdbx_description
1 polymer ?
#
loop_
_entity_poly.entity_id
_entity_poly.type
_entity_poly.pdbx_seq_one_letter_code
_entity_poly.pdbx_strand_id
1 'polypeptide(L)'
;MCDSQIDIPSSFVALFVRPGQTKPSASQQEVAQRYEICEDMANLLTEHAQTVQFSQGLETREVLASCHQALLADVSAVSAPEAEWVIRRLAELLNWDTPDRP
;
A
#
# COMPACT_ATOMS: atom_id res chain seq x y z
N MET A 1 16.83 0.91 22.89
CA MET A 1 16.64 0.71 22.49
C MET A 1 16.05 0.64 21.89
N CYS A 2 15.79 0.62 21.72
CA CYS A 2 15.41 0.59 21.11
C CYS A 2 14.64 0.37 20.66
N ASP A 3 14.41 0.15 20.67
CA ASP A 3 13.60 -0.16 20.26
C ASP A 3 12.73 0.36 19.53
N SER A 4 12.84 0.58 18.89
CA SER A 4 12.08 1.17 17.89
C SER A 4 11.12 0.22 17.36
N GLN A 5 10.07 0.14 18.01
CA GLN A 5 9.03 -0.67 17.49
C GLN A 5 8.20 0.15 16.55
N ILE A 6 8.25 -0.19 15.30
CA ILE A 6 7.35 0.38 14.31
C ILE A 6 6.00 -0.26 14.50
N ASP A 7 4.98 0.57 14.67
CA ASP A 7 3.63 0.09 14.76
C ASP A 7 3.12 -0.29 13.39
N ILE A 8 3.11 -1.57 13.10
CA ILE A 8 2.68 -2.07 11.80
C ILE A 8 1.17 -2.33 11.87
N PRO A 9 0.39 -1.71 10.96
CA PRO A 9 -1.05 -1.93 10.98
C PRO A 9 -1.40 -3.41 10.78
N SER A 10 -2.44 -3.84 11.45
CA SER A 10 -2.88 -5.22 11.31
C SER A 10 -3.28 -5.55 9.88
N SER A 11 -3.77 -4.56 9.13
CA SER A 11 -4.11 -4.77 7.73
C SER A 11 -2.89 -5.15 6.90
N PHE A 12 -1.71 -4.63 7.26
CA PHE A 12 -0.50 -4.99 6.54
C PHE A 12 0.00 -6.37 6.98
N VAL A 13 -0.01 -6.63 8.28
CA VAL A 13 0.42 -7.92 8.80
C VAL A 13 -0.42 -9.04 8.19
N ALA A 14 -1.69 -8.78 7.97
CA ALA A 14 -2.58 -9.79 7.41
C ALA A 14 -2.15 -10.27 6.03
N LEU A 15 -1.41 -9.45 5.30
CA LEU A 15 -0.93 -9.84 3.97
C LEU A 15 0.03 -11.02 4.05
N PHE A 16 0.62 -11.26 5.22
CA PHE A 16 1.61 -12.32 5.40
C PHE A 16 1.05 -13.51 6.16
N VAL A 17 -0.25 -13.50 6.46
CA VAL A 17 -0.90 -14.60 7.19
C VAL A 17 -1.64 -15.46 6.18
N ARG A 18 -1.27 -16.72 6.12
CA ARG A 18 -1.92 -17.64 5.19
C ARG A 18 -3.29 -18.05 5.71
N PRO A 19 -4.20 -18.42 4.81
CA PRO A 19 -5.52 -18.90 5.25
C PRO A 19 -5.38 -20.05 6.24
N GLY A 20 -6.14 -19.97 7.30
CA GLY A 20 -6.14 -21.00 8.31
C GLY A 20 -5.05 -20.88 9.34
N GLN A 21 -4.18 -19.89 9.22
CA GLN A 21 -3.11 -19.68 10.18
C GLN A 21 -3.31 -18.36 10.92
N THR A 22 -2.73 -18.27 12.11
CA THR A 22 -2.85 -17.08 12.92
C THR A 22 -1.57 -16.27 12.97
N LYS A 23 -0.47 -16.84 12.50
CA LYS A 23 0.82 -16.17 12.54
C LYS A 23 1.31 -15.85 11.14
N PRO A 24 2.03 -14.72 10.97
CA PRO A 24 2.58 -14.41 9.67
C PRO A 24 3.58 -15.46 9.20
N SER A 25 3.63 -15.65 7.88
CA SER A 25 4.59 -16.58 7.29
C SER A 25 5.99 -16.00 7.21
N ALA A 26 6.11 -14.67 7.37
CA ALA A 26 7.40 -13.99 7.33
C ALA A 26 7.81 -13.59 8.74
N SER A 27 9.10 -13.36 8.93
CA SER A 27 9.58 -12.91 10.23
C SER A 27 9.10 -11.49 10.51
N GLN A 28 9.09 -11.11 11.78
CA GLN A 28 8.69 -9.78 12.16
C GLN A 28 9.56 -8.72 11.48
N GLN A 29 10.84 -9.00 11.36
CA GLN A 29 11.76 -8.08 10.71
C GLN A 29 11.45 -7.92 9.23
N GLU A 30 11.12 -9.02 8.57
CA GLU A 30 10.75 -8.97 7.15
C GLU A 30 9.48 -8.18 6.95
N VAL A 31 8.48 -8.41 7.79
CA VAL A 31 7.22 -7.69 7.69
C VAL A 31 7.46 -6.19 7.89
N ALA A 32 8.30 -5.84 8.87
CA ALA A 32 8.62 -4.43 9.13
C ALA A 32 9.30 -3.79 7.94
N GLN A 33 10.24 -4.49 7.32
CA GLN A 33 10.93 -3.97 6.15
C GLN A 33 9.98 -3.75 4.98
N ARG A 34 9.11 -4.71 4.75
CA ARG A 34 8.14 -4.57 3.66
C ARG A 34 7.15 -3.45 3.95
N TYR A 35 6.78 -3.30 5.21
CA TYR A 35 5.89 -2.21 5.60
C TYR A 35 6.51 -0.85 5.30
N GLU A 36 7.78 -0.68 5.64
CA GLU A 36 8.45 0.58 5.38
C GLU A 36 8.49 0.89 3.90
N ILE A 37 8.78 -0.12 3.09
CA ILE A 37 8.81 0.07 1.63
C ILE A 37 7.44 0.48 1.12
N CYS A 38 6.40 -0.20 1.56
CA CYS A 38 5.06 0.08 1.08
C CYS A 38 4.55 1.43 1.57
N GLU A 39 4.87 1.79 2.81
CA GLU A 39 4.47 3.08 3.34
C GLU A 39 5.18 4.21 2.60
N ASP A 40 6.47 4.04 2.34
CA ASP A 40 7.22 5.03 1.56
C ASP A 40 6.65 5.15 0.16
N MET A 41 6.29 4.03 -0.44
CA MET A 41 5.71 4.04 -1.78
C MET A 41 4.40 4.82 -1.80
N ALA A 42 3.54 4.58 -0.80
CA ALA A 42 2.27 5.29 -0.72
C ALA A 42 2.51 6.80 -0.56
N ASN A 43 3.48 7.18 0.26
CA ASN A 43 3.78 8.59 0.45
C ASN A 43 4.32 9.24 -0.81
N LEU A 44 5.19 8.54 -1.53
CA LEU A 44 5.71 9.06 -2.79
C LEU A 44 4.62 9.25 -3.83
N LEU A 45 3.64 8.36 -3.83
CA LEU A 45 2.58 8.42 -4.82
C LEU A 45 1.58 9.54 -4.56
N THR A 46 1.56 10.12 -3.35
CA THR A 46 0.58 11.18 -3.06
C THR A 46 0.73 12.35 -4.01
N GLU A 47 1.95 12.82 -4.20
CA GLU A 47 2.19 13.96 -5.07
C GLU A 47 1.88 13.61 -6.51
N HIS A 48 2.30 12.42 -6.94
CA HIS A 48 2.04 11.98 -8.30
C HIS A 48 0.54 11.89 -8.56
N ALA A 49 -0.19 11.29 -7.62
CA ALA A 49 -1.63 11.12 -7.77
C ALA A 49 -2.35 12.46 -7.88
N GLN A 50 -1.97 13.42 -7.04
CA GLN A 50 -2.59 14.74 -7.07
C GLN A 50 -2.27 15.46 -8.37
N THR A 51 -1.03 15.33 -8.85
CA THR A 51 -0.63 15.95 -10.10
C THR A 51 -1.41 15.37 -11.27
N VAL A 52 -1.54 14.05 -11.33
CA VAL A 52 -2.28 13.41 -12.41
C VAL A 52 -3.75 13.80 -12.37
N GLN A 53 -4.33 13.84 -11.17
CA GLN A 53 -5.72 14.23 -11.04
C GLN A 53 -5.95 15.64 -11.55
N PHE A 54 -5.08 16.54 -11.14
CA PHE A 54 -5.23 17.94 -11.53
C PHE A 54 -5.00 18.14 -13.01
N SER A 55 -3.93 17.57 -13.55
CA SER A 55 -3.55 17.83 -14.93
C SER A 55 -4.45 17.13 -15.94
N GLN A 56 -5.03 15.99 -15.57
CA GLN A 56 -5.85 15.21 -16.49
C GLN A 56 -7.34 15.24 -16.15
N GLY A 57 -7.69 15.84 -15.02
CA GLY A 57 -9.09 15.96 -14.64
C GLY A 57 -9.75 14.63 -14.35
N LEU A 58 -9.00 13.66 -13.84
CA LEU A 58 -9.53 12.34 -13.57
C LEU A 58 -10.21 12.27 -12.22
N GLU A 59 -11.13 11.34 -12.09
CA GLU A 59 -11.74 11.06 -10.80
C GLU A 59 -10.75 10.33 -9.90
N THR A 60 -10.95 10.45 -8.60
CA THR A 60 -10.02 9.84 -7.64
C THR A 60 -9.85 8.35 -7.88
N ARG A 61 -10.94 7.62 -8.14
CA ARG A 61 -10.83 6.18 -8.35
C ARG A 61 -10.08 5.84 -9.62
N GLU A 62 -10.16 6.70 -10.63
CA GLU A 62 -9.41 6.48 -11.86
C GLU A 62 -7.92 6.66 -11.62
N VAL A 63 -7.56 7.66 -10.82
CA VAL A 63 -6.16 7.87 -10.47
C VAL A 63 -5.63 6.68 -9.67
N LEU A 64 -6.41 6.22 -8.70
CA LEU A 64 -6.00 5.07 -7.88
C LEU A 64 -5.84 3.81 -8.73
N ALA A 65 -6.77 3.60 -9.68
CA ALA A 65 -6.67 2.44 -10.55
C ALA A 65 -5.43 2.51 -11.42
N SER A 66 -5.10 3.69 -11.92
CA SER A 66 -3.92 3.88 -12.72
C SER A 66 -2.65 3.61 -11.93
N CYS A 67 -2.58 4.11 -10.70
CA CYS A 67 -1.44 3.86 -9.83
C CYS A 67 -1.32 2.36 -9.52
N HIS A 68 -2.46 1.71 -9.30
CA HIS A 68 -2.47 0.27 -9.00
C HIS A 68 -1.90 -0.52 -10.17
N GLN A 69 -2.34 -0.17 -11.39
CA GLN A 69 -1.83 -0.85 -12.58
C GLN A 69 -0.32 -0.68 -12.72
N ALA A 70 0.17 0.52 -12.42
CA ALA A 70 1.60 0.78 -12.49
C ALA A 70 2.37 -0.07 -11.48
N LEU A 71 1.83 -0.22 -10.28
CA LEU A 71 2.49 -1.06 -9.27
C LEU A 71 2.47 -2.52 -9.67
N LEU A 72 1.37 -2.98 -10.24
CA LEU A 72 1.28 -4.38 -10.66
C LEU A 72 2.21 -4.70 -11.81
N ALA A 73 2.55 -3.70 -12.60
CA ALA A 73 3.44 -3.91 -13.75
C ALA A 73 4.88 -4.18 -13.30
N ASP A 74 5.25 -3.78 -12.09
CA ASP A 74 6.60 -3.99 -11.59
C ASP A 74 6.54 -4.87 -10.34
N VAL A 75 6.45 -6.18 -10.56
CA VAL A 75 6.31 -7.12 -9.46
C VAL A 75 7.57 -7.22 -8.61
N SER A 76 8.69 -6.67 -9.10
CA SER A 76 9.92 -6.71 -8.30
C SER A 76 9.88 -5.67 -7.18
N ALA A 77 9.06 -4.65 -7.30
CA ALA A 77 8.97 -3.61 -6.27
C ALA A 77 8.07 -4.05 -5.12
N VAL A 78 6.85 -4.45 -5.45
CA VAL A 78 5.88 -4.90 -4.46
C VAL A 78 5.08 -6.06 -5.02
N SER A 79 4.62 -6.93 -4.15
CA SER A 79 3.75 -8.03 -4.56
C SER A 79 2.34 -7.50 -4.84
N ALA A 80 1.51 -8.33 -5.47
CA ALA A 80 0.14 -7.93 -5.75
C ALA A 80 -0.65 -7.57 -4.48
N PRO A 81 -0.59 -8.38 -3.40
CA PRO A 81 -1.27 -7.96 -2.17
C PRO A 81 -0.69 -6.67 -1.58
N GLU A 82 0.64 -6.50 -1.68
CA GLU A 82 1.26 -5.27 -1.19
C GLU A 82 0.81 -4.07 -2.02
N ALA A 83 0.71 -4.24 -3.34
CA ALA A 83 0.25 -3.15 -4.20
C ALA A 83 -1.16 -2.71 -3.80
N GLU A 84 -2.03 -3.66 -3.52
CA GLU A 84 -3.38 -3.34 -3.09
C GLU A 84 -3.36 -2.55 -1.79
N TRP A 85 -2.52 -2.97 -0.85
CA TRP A 85 -2.40 -2.26 0.42
C TRP A 85 -1.88 -0.83 0.20
N VAL A 86 -0.89 -0.67 -0.68
CA VAL A 86 -0.33 0.64 -0.98
C VAL A 86 -1.40 1.58 -1.52
N ILE A 87 -2.25 1.07 -2.41
CA ILE A 87 -3.30 1.90 -3.00
C ILE A 87 -4.32 2.32 -1.95
N ARG A 88 -4.68 1.43 -1.04
CA ARG A 88 -5.59 1.80 0.04
C ARG A 88 -4.95 2.83 0.97
N ARG A 89 -3.68 2.64 1.26
CA ARG A 89 -2.96 3.60 2.10
C ARG A 89 -2.86 4.96 1.42
N LEU A 90 -2.61 4.95 0.11
CA LEU A 90 -2.56 6.17 -0.68
C LEU A 90 -3.88 6.92 -0.58
N ALA A 91 -4.98 6.22 -0.72
CA ALA A 91 -6.29 6.85 -0.61
C ALA A 91 -6.48 7.47 0.76
N GLU A 92 -6.03 6.79 1.82
CA GLU A 92 -6.12 7.33 3.17
C GLU A 92 -5.30 8.60 3.31
N LEU A 93 -4.08 8.58 2.79
CA LEU A 93 -3.20 9.73 2.90
C LEU A 93 -3.75 10.94 2.16
N LEU A 94 -4.46 10.71 1.06
CA LEU A 94 -5.07 11.78 0.28
C LEU A 94 -6.48 12.11 0.73
N ASN A 95 -7.00 11.35 1.67
CA ASN A 95 -8.37 11.51 2.16
C ASN A 95 -9.38 11.28 1.03
N TRP A 96 -9.08 10.32 0.18
CA TRP A 96 -9.97 9.89 -0.90
C TRP A 96 -10.70 8.63 -0.48
N ASP A 97 -11.81 8.33 -1.15
CA ASP A 97 -12.52 7.08 -0.91
C ASP A 97 -11.65 5.92 -1.32
N THR A 98 -11.64 4.87 -0.50
CA THR A 98 -10.88 3.68 -0.85
C THR A 98 -11.59 2.95 -1.98
N PRO A 99 -10.82 2.32 -2.85
CA PRO A 99 -11.43 1.60 -3.96
C PRO A 99 -11.90 0.26 -3.50
N ASP A 100 -12.92 0.08 -3.12
CA ASP A 100 -13.25 -1.11 -2.65
C ASP A 100 -14.32 -1.68 -3.01
N ARG A 101 -14.38 -1.99 -2.74
CA ARG A 101 -15.05 -2.61 -2.66
C ARG A 101 -15.84 -3.08 -2.55
N PRO A 102 -16.02 -3.37 -2.84
CA PRO A 102 -17.17 -3.85 -2.96
C PRO A 102 -17.73 -4.29 -1.93
#